data_16c16800a768b3e489a04da761d55008
#
_entry.id   16c16800a768b3e489a04da761d55008
#
_cell.length_a   1.000
_cell.length_b   1.000
_cell.length_c   1.000
_cell.angle_alpha   90.00
_cell.angle_beta   90.00
_cell.angle_gamma   90.00
#
_symmetry.space_group_name_H-M   'P 1'
#
loop_
_entity.id
_entity.type
_entity.pdbx_description
1 polymer ?
#
loop_
_entity_poly.entity_id
_entity_poly.type
_entity_poly.pdbx_seq_one_letter_code
_entity_poly.pdbx_strand_id
1 'polypeptide(L)'
;MLSERKPYKSDLDDETYLFILPYFLLAPEDAHQRVYPIREVLNAALWIGRTGSQWEYLPHDFPPYKIVHQQLMRWFERGCFENLAHDLHSLVREDALKEGVPTVAIVDSRTLQSTPESGRRAGYDGGKRRKGSKIHAAVDTMGNVMTLLVTPGNEQDREQVYDLCREVQQVTGDRIDVVIADQGYTGEQPQIDASLNDVELVVVKRPTGATGFVLLPLRWVVERTFAWTARFRRLSRDLERLQSSLLGFHWLAVSVTLLNKLKPILGSLA
;
A
#
# COMPACT_ATOMS: atom_id res chain seq x y z
N MET A 1 -20.12 -24.45 14.13
CA MET A 1 -20.79 -23.32 13.49
C MET A 1 -20.37 -22.06 14.23
N LEU A 2 -19.73 -21.11 13.55
CA LEU A 2 -19.54 -19.78 14.13
C LEU A 2 -20.94 -19.19 14.27
N SER A 3 -21.32 -18.76 15.49
CA SER A 3 -22.58 -18.04 15.71
C SER A 3 -22.54 -16.75 14.85
N GLU A 4 -23.67 -16.34 14.32
CA GLU A 4 -23.80 -15.03 13.65
C GLU A 4 -23.36 -13.93 14.63
N ARG A 5 -22.15 -13.43 14.42
CA ARG A 5 -21.64 -12.31 15.20
C ARG A 5 -22.17 -10.97 14.68
N LYS A 6 -22.25 -9.99 15.53
CA LYS A 6 -22.54 -8.61 15.08
C LYS A 6 -21.39 -8.10 14.20
N PRO A 7 -21.69 -7.44 13.07
CA PRO A 7 -20.66 -6.93 12.17
C PRO A 7 -19.87 -5.80 12.83
N TYR A 8 -18.55 -5.82 12.63
CA TYR A 8 -17.67 -4.69 12.93
C TYR A 8 -17.70 -3.69 11.79
N LYS A 9 -17.32 -2.43 12.08
CA LYS A 9 -17.24 -1.36 11.05
C LYS A 9 -16.21 -1.64 9.94
N SER A 10 -15.30 -2.57 10.18
CA SER A 10 -14.28 -3.02 9.21
C SER A 10 -14.73 -4.18 8.35
N ASP A 11 -15.90 -4.77 8.63
CA ASP A 11 -16.36 -5.93 7.88
C ASP A 11 -16.76 -5.56 6.45
N LEU A 12 -16.56 -6.52 5.56
CA LEU A 12 -16.96 -6.43 4.17
C LEU A 12 -18.48 -6.61 4.06
N ASP A 13 -19.12 -5.75 3.29
CA ASP A 13 -20.48 -5.99 2.80
C ASP A 13 -20.48 -7.14 1.77
N ASP A 14 -21.66 -7.65 1.44
CA ASP A 14 -21.80 -8.83 0.57
C ASP A 14 -21.27 -8.57 -0.83
N GLU A 15 -21.59 -7.40 -1.40
CA GLU A 15 -21.16 -7.01 -2.74
C GLU A 15 -19.65 -6.90 -2.84
N THR A 16 -19.03 -6.17 -1.91
CA THR A 16 -17.57 -6.02 -1.85
C THR A 16 -16.89 -7.38 -1.68
N TYR A 17 -17.43 -8.22 -0.79
CA TYR A 17 -16.85 -9.56 -0.57
C TYR A 17 -16.91 -10.42 -1.84
N LEU A 18 -18.07 -10.51 -2.50
CA LEU A 18 -18.21 -11.30 -3.73
C LEU A 18 -17.32 -10.78 -4.85
N PHE A 19 -17.17 -9.48 -4.96
CA PHE A 19 -16.30 -8.85 -5.96
C PHE A 19 -14.81 -9.20 -5.76
N ILE A 20 -14.31 -9.19 -4.51
CA ILE A 20 -12.89 -9.45 -4.24
C ILE A 20 -12.56 -10.92 -4.02
N LEU A 21 -13.55 -11.79 -3.77
CA LEU A 21 -13.34 -13.20 -3.43
C LEU A 21 -12.38 -13.93 -4.39
N PRO A 22 -12.43 -13.74 -5.72
CA PRO A 22 -11.54 -14.44 -6.65
C PRO A 22 -10.05 -14.24 -6.36
N TYR A 23 -9.64 -13.09 -5.83
CA TYR A 23 -8.23 -12.81 -5.51
C TYR A 23 -7.71 -13.62 -4.30
N PHE A 24 -8.61 -14.10 -3.45
CA PHE A 24 -8.27 -14.77 -2.19
C PHE A 24 -8.49 -16.28 -2.21
N LEU A 25 -9.01 -16.80 -3.33
CA LEU A 25 -9.23 -18.23 -3.55
C LEU A 25 -7.91 -18.92 -3.96
N LEU A 26 -7.03 -19.20 -3.00
CA LEU A 26 -5.79 -19.96 -3.24
C LEU A 26 -6.03 -21.47 -3.42
N ALA A 27 -7.21 -21.94 -3.09
CA ALA A 27 -7.71 -23.31 -3.25
C ALA A 27 -9.23 -23.25 -3.41
N PRO A 28 -9.89 -24.29 -3.97
CA PRO A 28 -11.35 -24.33 -4.07
C PRO A 28 -12.04 -23.99 -2.75
N GLU A 29 -13.20 -23.34 -2.82
CA GLU A 29 -13.89 -22.82 -1.64
C GLU A 29 -14.35 -23.94 -0.71
N ASP A 30 -14.68 -25.11 -1.27
CA ASP A 30 -15.10 -26.35 -0.61
C ASP A 30 -13.93 -27.26 -0.19
N ALA A 31 -12.68 -26.79 -0.26
CA ALA A 31 -11.52 -27.58 0.13
C ALA A 31 -11.65 -28.09 1.56
N HIS A 32 -11.55 -29.42 1.76
CA HIS A 32 -11.71 -30.10 3.07
C HIS A 32 -10.84 -29.53 4.19
N GLN A 33 -9.73 -28.87 3.86
CA GLN A 33 -8.83 -28.26 4.85
C GLN A 33 -9.31 -26.87 5.33
N ARG A 34 -10.35 -26.29 4.71
CA ARG A 34 -10.87 -25.00 5.06
C ARG A 34 -11.90 -25.11 6.17
N VAL A 35 -11.48 -24.84 7.39
CA VAL A 35 -12.32 -24.90 8.59
C VAL A 35 -13.13 -23.61 8.78
N TYR A 36 -12.59 -22.46 8.31
CA TYR A 36 -13.20 -21.13 8.51
C TYR A 36 -13.53 -20.48 7.16
N PRO A 37 -14.69 -19.78 7.07
CA PRO A 37 -15.03 -19.01 5.87
C PRO A 37 -13.96 -17.98 5.54
N ILE A 38 -13.62 -17.82 4.25
CA ILE A 38 -12.66 -16.82 3.78
C ILE A 38 -13.06 -15.41 4.25
N ARG A 39 -14.37 -15.10 4.18
CA ARG A 39 -14.92 -13.82 4.61
C ARG A 39 -14.54 -13.49 6.05
N GLU A 40 -14.67 -14.42 6.97
CA GLU A 40 -14.36 -14.18 8.37
C GLU A 40 -12.86 -14.00 8.61
N VAL A 41 -12.01 -14.68 7.85
CA VAL A 41 -10.56 -14.48 7.88
C VAL A 41 -10.18 -13.11 7.32
N LEU A 42 -10.81 -12.68 6.21
CA LEU A 42 -10.61 -11.33 5.63
C LEU A 42 -11.08 -10.25 6.61
N ASN A 43 -12.28 -10.40 7.19
CA ASN A 43 -12.82 -9.44 8.16
C ASN A 43 -11.90 -9.30 9.38
N ALA A 44 -11.37 -10.41 9.90
CA ALA A 44 -10.39 -10.40 10.99
C ALA A 44 -9.08 -9.68 10.59
N ALA A 45 -8.57 -9.92 9.38
CA ALA A 45 -7.38 -9.25 8.85
C ALA A 45 -7.61 -7.72 8.70
N LEU A 46 -8.77 -7.32 8.19
CA LEU A 46 -9.17 -5.92 8.09
C LEU A 46 -9.30 -5.26 9.47
N TRP A 47 -9.86 -5.97 10.43
CA TRP A 47 -9.98 -5.50 11.81
C TRP A 47 -8.59 -5.25 12.43
N ILE A 48 -7.65 -6.18 12.30
CA ILE A 48 -6.25 -6.03 12.76
C ILE A 48 -5.59 -4.82 12.05
N GLY A 49 -5.72 -4.71 10.75
CA GLY A 49 -5.18 -3.59 9.97
C GLY A 49 -5.71 -2.23 10.46
N ARG A 50 -7.00 -2.12 10.70
CA ARG A 50 -7.68 -0.89 11.15
C ARG A 50 -7.35 -0.52 12.58
N THR A 51 -7.37 -1.48 13.50
CA THR A 51 -7.21 -1.23 14.94
C THR A 51 -5.75 -1.15 15.36
N GLY A 52 -4.84 -1.83 14.65
CA GLY A 52 -3.43 -1.99 15.01
C GLY A 52 -3.23 -2.85 16.26
N SER A 53 -4.24 -3.63 16.64
CA SER A 53 -4.20 -4.47 17.81
C SER A 53 -3.12 -5.56 17.70
N GLN A 54 -2.63 -6.04 18.82
CA GLN A 54 -1.80 -7.23 18.88
C GLN A 54 -2.63 -8.46 18.47
N TRP A 55 -2.01 -9.44 17.85
CA TRP A 55 -2.69 -10.62 17.33
C TRP A 55 -3.48 -11.39 18.40
N GLU A 56 -2.94 -11.51 19.60
CA GLU A 56 -3.56 -12.21 20.72
C GLU A 56 -4.83 -11.51 21.26
N TYR A 57 -5.00 -10.23 20.91
CA TYR A 57 -6.20 -9.45 21.26
C TYR A 57 -7.26 -9.41 20.16
N LEU A 58 -7.12 -10.28 19.13
CA LEU A 58 -8.19 -10.45 18.15
C LEU A 58 -9.45 -10.94 18.88
N PRO A 59 -10.63 -10.30 18.70
CA PRO A 59 -11.88 -10.72 19.35
C PRO A 59 -12.20 -12.20 19.12
N HIS A 60 -12.75 -12.85 20.14
CA HIS A 60 -13.00 -14.30 20.15
C HIS A 60 -14.10 -14.76 19.20
N ASP A 61 -14.91 -13.85 18.68
CA ASP A 61 -15.94 -14.09 17.69
C ASP A 61 -15.39 -14.14 16.24
N PHE A 62 -14.11 -13.84 16.04
CA PHE A 62 -13.36 -14.13 14.81
C PHE A 62 -12.72 -15.54 14.87
N PRO A 63 -12.25 -16.07 13.72
CA PRO A 63 -11.39 -17.25 13.73
C PRO A 63 -10.14 -17.04 14.60
N PRO A 64 -9.57 -18.11 15.18
CA PRO A 64 -8.38 -18.01 16.02
C PRO A 64 -7.26 -17.23 15.34
N TYR A 65 -6.62 -16.31 16.05
CA TYR A 65 -5.65 -15.39 15.48
C TYR A 65 -4.50 -16.08 14.73
N LYS A 66 -4.07 -17.28 15.18
CA LYS A 66 -3.02 -18.06 14.50
C LYS A 66 -3.45 -18.46 13.08
N ILE A 67 -4.72 -18.84 12.91
CA ILE A 67 -5.28 -19.21 11.60
C ILE A 67 -5.37 -17.96 10.70
N VAL A 68 -5.88 -16.86 11.25
CA VAL A 68 -5.98 -15.58 10.52
C VAL A 68 -4.59 -15.11 10.08
N HIS A 69 -3.62 -15.08 10.99
CA HIS A 69 -2.26 -14.68 10.70
C HIS A 69 -1.62 -15.56 9.62
N GLN A 70 -1.72 -16.90 9.75
CA GLN A 70 -1.13 -17.82 8.78
C GLN A 70 -1.74 -17.63 7.37
N GLN A 71 -3.06 -17.48 7.29
CA GLN A 71 -3.72 -17.26 6.00
C GLN A 71 -3.39 -15.89 5.41
N LEU A 72 -3.33 -14.85 6.24
CA LEU A 72 -2.95 -13.51 5.80
C LEU A 72 -1.52 -13.48 5.25
N MET A 73 -0.56 -14.15 5.90
CA MET A 73 0.82 -14.26 5.38
C MET A 73 0.86 -14.96 4.03
N ARG A 74 0.07 -16.01 3.82
CA ARG A 74 -0.06 -16.66 2.49
C ARG A 74 -0.60 -15.71 1.42
N TRP A 75 -1.59 -14.88 1.75
CA TRP A 75 -2.12 -13.88 0.83
C TRP A 75 -1.10 -12.79 0.51
N PHE A 76 -0.29 -12.37 1.49
CA PHE A 76 0.80 -11.42 1.25
C PHE A 76 1.88 -12.02 0.34
N GLU A 77 2.33 -13.24 0.62
CA GLU A 77 3.32 -13.95 -0.22
C GLU A 77 2.87 -14.19 -1.66
N ARG A 78 1.56 -14.35 -1.87
CA ARG A 78 0.96 -14.53 -3.19
C ARG A 78 0.56 -13.22 -3.87
N GLY A 79 0.83 -12.07 -3.27
CA GLY A 79 0.50 -10.77 -3.83
C GLY A 79 -1.00 -10.50 -3.97
N CYS A 80 -1.89 -11.22 -3.23
CA CYS A 80 -3.34 -11.13 -3.43
C CYS A 80 -3.87 -9.70 -3.29
N PHE A 81 -3.40 -8.94 -2.29
CA PHE A 81 -3.81 -7.55 -2.10
C PHE A 81 -3.18 -6.60 -3.11
N GLU A 82 -1.95 -6.89 -3.55
CA GLU A 82 -1.25 -6.11 -4.57
C GLU A 82 -1.96 -6.25 -5.93
N ASN A 83 -2.22 -7.49 -6.37
CA ASN A 83 -2.97 -7.75 -7.60
C ASN A 83 -4.35 -7.10 -7.58
N LEU A 84 -5.08 -7.26 -6.45
CA LEU A 84 -6.37 -6.58 -6.27
C LEU A 84 -6.21 -5.06 -6.39
N ALA A 85 -5.18 -4.47 -5.77
CA ALA A 85 -4.97 -3.03 -5.82
C ALA A 85 -4.67 -2.54 -7.24
N HIS A 86 -3.90 -3.29 -8.05
CA HIS A 86 -3.59 -2.93 -9.44
C HIS A 86 -4.85 -2.93 -10.31
N ASP A 87 -5.70 -3.95 -10.21
CA ASP A 87 -6.95 -3.99 -10.97
C ASP A 87 -7.92 -2.89 -10.53
N LEU A 88 -8.06 -2.67 -9.21
CA LEU A 88 -8.86 -1.56 -8.68
C LEU A 88 -8.33 -0.19 -9.10
N HIS A 89 -7.00 -0.04 -9.24
CA HIS A 89 -6.39 1.20 -9.72
C HIS A 89 -6.91 1.58 -11.11
N SER A 90 -6.91 0.64 -12.05
CA SER A 90 -7.41 0.86 -13.40
C SER A 90 -8.90 1.24 -13.39
N LEU A 91 -9.72 0.50 -12.65
CA LEU A 91 -11.16 0.79 -12.51
C LEU A 91 -11.45 2.17 -11.91
N VAL A 92 -10.71 2.58 -10.87
CA VAL A 92 -10.87 3.92 -10.27
C VAL A 92 -10.50 5.02 -11.25
N ARG A 93 -9.52 4.78 -12.13
CA ARG A 93 -9.12 5.76 -13.14
C ARG A 93 -10.16 5.88 -14.25
N GLU A 94 -10.67 4.75 -14.74
CA GLU A 94 -11.71 4.70 -15.78
C GLU A 94 -13.00 5.37 -15.29
N ASP A 95 -13.41 5.13 -14.06
CA ASP A 95 -14.55 5.82 -13.44
C ASP A 95 -14.37 7.34 -13.40
N ALA A 96 -13.15 7.81 -13.18
CA ALA A 96 -12.82 9.22 -13.22
C ALA A 96 -12.62 9.78 -14.64
N LEU A 97 -13.07 9.07 -15.68
CA LEU A 97 -12.92 9.41 -17.10
C LEU A 97 -11.46 9.63 -17.52
N LYS A 98 -10.55 8.84 -16.97
CA LYS A 98 -9.14 8.81 -17.34
C LYS A 98 -8.79 7.49 -18.01
N GLU A 99 -7.67 7.47 -18.72
CA GLU A 99 -7.12 6.19 -19.18
C GLU A 99 -6.80 5.30 -17.97
N GLY A 100 -7.10 4.00 -18.06
CA GLY A 100 -6.87 3.03 -16.99
C GLY A 100 -5.40 2.97 -16.55
N VAL A 101 -4.48 3.25 -17.49
CA VAL A 101 -3.02 3.26 -17.24
C VAL A 101 -2.51 4.70 -17.25
N PRO A 102 -1.78 5.15 -16.21
CA PRO A 102 -1.18 6.50 -16.16
C PRO A 102 0.12 6.57 -16.97
N THR A 103 0.49 7.82 -17.38
CA THR A 103 1.78 8.13 -17.99
C THR A 103 2.69 8.95 -17.08
N VAL A 104 2.19 9.37 -15.92
CA VAL A 104 2.94 10.15 -14.92
C VAL A 104 2.84 9.48 -13.56
N ALA A 105 3.99 9.29 -12.93
CA ALA A 105 4.09 8.85 -11.54
C ALA A 105 4.64 9.96 -10.64
N ILE A 106 4.23 9.96 -9.38
CA ILE A 106 4.76 10.86 -8.35
C ILE A 106 5.34 9.97 -7.26
N VAL A 107 6.60 10.20 -6.91
CA VAL A 107 7.31 9.38 -5.91
C VAL A 107 7.66 10.20 -4.67
N ASP A 108 7.56 9.57 -3.52
CA ASP A 108 8.01 10.10 -2.23
C ASP A 108 8.23 8.94 -1.25
N SER A 109 8.84 9.23 -0.10
CA SER A 109 9.05 8.25 0.95
C SER A 109 8.52 8.72 2.31
N ARG A 110 8.16 7.73 3.14
CA ARG A 110 7.76 7.96 4.52
C ARG A 110 8.50 7.00 5.45
N THR A 111 9.15 7.54 6.50
CA THR A 111 9.78 6.71 7.53
C THR A 111 8.79 6.36 8.63
N LEU A 112 8.54 5.07 8.82
CA LEU A 112 7.81 4.53 9.95
C LEU A 112 8.78 4.23 11.10
N GLN A 113 8.47 4.73 12.28
CA GLN A 113 9.29 4.46 13.46
C GLN A 113 9.25 2.98 13.82
N SER A 114 10.43 2.38 14.03
CA SER A 114 10.56 0.99 14.45
C SER A 114 10.00 0.74 15.84
N THR A 115 9.60 -0.50 16.06
CA THR A 115 9.27 -1.09 17.35
C THR A 115 10.31 -2.17 17.68
N PRO A 116 10.29 -2.81 18.87
CA PRO A 116 11.16 -3.92 19.16
C PRO A 116 11.08 -5.06 18.12
N GLU A 117 9.90 -5.31 17.57
CA GLU A 117 9.64 -6.36 16.58
C GLU A 117 10.41 -6.13 15.28
N SER A 118 10.43 -4.90 14.79
CA SER A 118 11.10 -4.51 13.53
C SER A 118 12.55 -4.08 13.70
N GLY A 119 13.05 -3.98 14.94
CA GLY A 119 14.32 -3.34 15.27
C GLY A 119 15.58 -3.88 14.59
N ARG A 120 15.58 -5.15 14.16
CA ARG A 120 16.74 -5.78 13.48
C ARG A 120 16.91 -5.29 12.04
N ARG A 121 15.82 -5.02 11.32
CA ARG A 121 15.85 -4.56 9.93
C ARG A 121 15.73 -3.05 9.76
N ALA A 122 15.45 -2.34 10.85
CA ALA A 122 15.29 -0.90 10.83
C ALA A 122 16.64 -0.17 10.81
N GLY A 123 16.75 0.85 9.96
CA GLY A 123 17.90 1.76 9.89
C GLY A 123 17.61 3.11 10.53
N TYR A 124 18.65 3.92 10.80
CA TYR A 124 18.50 5.26 11.36
C TYR A 124 18.37 6.30 10.23
N ASP A 125 17.19 6.91 10.13
CA ASP A 125 16.94 8.03 9.23
C ASP A 125 17.45 9.34 9.86
N GLY A 126 18.58 9.83 9.36
CA GLY A 126 19.20 11.06 9.84
C GLY A 126 18.35 12.32 9.56
N GLY A 127 17.60 12.36 8.47
CA GLY A 127 16.70 13.47 8.11
C GLY A 127 15.50 13.58 9.03
N LYS A 128 14.88 12.45 9.40
CA LYS A 128 13.73 12.37 10.31
C LYS A 128 14.15 12.13 11.77
N ARG A 129 15.45 11.95 12.05
CA ARG A 129 16.03 11.69 13.38
C ARG A 129 15.34 10.55 14.14
N ARG A 130 15.07 9.44 13.43
CA ARG A 130 14.43 8.26 14.01
C ARG A 130 14.92 6.97 13.37
N LYS A 131 14.93 5.89 14.15
CA LYS A 131 15.16 4.55 13.65
C LYS A 131 13.86 3.99 13.10
N GLY A 132 13.88 3.43 11.90
CA GLY A 132 12.67 2.90 11.27
C GLY A 132 12.91 2.25 9.92
N SER A 133 11.81 1.98 9.25
CA SER A 133 11.78 1.52 7.86
C SER A 133 11.15 2.60 7.00
N LYS A 134 11.69 2.80 5.82
CA LYS A 134 11.11 3.69 4.81
C LYS A 134 10.15 2.92 3.91
N ILE A 135 9.04 3.56 3.64
CA ILE A 135 8.08 3.14 2.63
C ILE A 135 8.19 4.13 1.49
N HIS A 136 8.69 3.67 0.36
CA HIS A 136 8.71 4.43 -0.88
C HIS A 136 7.44 4.10 -1.66
N ALA A 137 6.77 5.10 -2.16
CA ALA A 137 5.55 4.93 -2.94
C ALA A 137 5.64 5.67 -4.26
N ALA A 138 5.20 5.03 -5.33
CA ALA A 138 4.86 5.70 -6.57
C ALA A 138 3.34 5.71 -6.72
N VAL A 139 2.79 6.90 -6.96
CA VAL A 139 1.35 7.10 -7.13
C VAL A 139 1.05 7.80 -8.45
N ASP A 140 -0.14 7.61 -8.98
CA ASP A 140 -0.62 8.39 -10.13
C ASP A 140 -1.01 9.84 -9.70
N THR A 141 -1.43 10.66 -10.66
CA THR A 141 -1.86 12.05 -10.41
C THR A 141 -3.13 12.17 -9.56
N MET A 142 -3.86 11.07 -9.35
CA MET A 142 -5.04 11.00 -8.47
C MET A 142 -4.67 10.54 -7.04
N GLY A 143 -3.43 10.09 -6.81
CA GLY A 143 -2.95 9.55 -5.56
C GLY A 143 -3.27 8.08 -5.36
N ASN A 144 -3.54 7.34 -6.43
CA ASN A 144 -3.66 5.89 -6.37
C ASN A 144 -2.27 5.27 -6.44
N VAL A 145 -2.00 4.33 -5.55
CA VAL A 145 -0.69 3.67 -5.45
C VAL A 145 -0.51 2.69 -6.62
N MET A 146 0.64 2.79 -7.28
CA MET A 146 1.08 1.88 -8.34
C MET A 146 2.12 0.89 -7.83
N THR A 147 3.10 1.37 -7.06
CA THR A 147 4.10 0.50 -6.45
C THR A 147 4.52 0.99 -5.06
N LEU A 148 5.03 0.06 -4.26
CA LEU A 148 5.53 0.27 -2.90
C LEU A 148 6.82 -0.50 -2.71
N LEU A 149 7.86 0.18 -2.19
CA LEU A 149 9.07 -0.48 -1.74
C LEU A 149 9.28 -0.22 -0.24
N VAL A 150 9.92 -1.16 0.43
CA VAL A 150 10.28 -1.03 1.85
C VAL A 150 11.79 -1.17 1.99
N THR A 151 12.43 -0.20 2.64
CA THR A 151 13.86 -0.22 2.91
C THR A 151 14.17 0.10 4.37
N PRO A 152 15.39 -0.21 4.86
CA PRO A 152 15.88 0.35 6.11
C PRO A 152 15.90 1.89 6.07
N GLY A 153 15.64 2.55 7.20
CA GLY A 153 15.53 4.01 7.27
C GLY A 153 16.83 4.78 6.93
N ASN A 154 17.98 4.13 6.97
CA ASN A 154 19.29 4.73 6.61
C ASN A 154 19.56 4.76 5.10
N GLU A 155 18.81 4.03 4.29
CA GLU A 155 18.94 4.11 2.83
C GLU A 155 18.42 5.44 2.31
N GLN A 156 19.07 6.00 1.28
CA GLN A 156 18.67 7.28 0.71
C GLN A 156 17.53 7.10 -0.29
N ASP A 157 16.61 8.06 -0.33
CA ASP A 157 15.45 7.99 -1.22
C ASP A 157 15.86 7.91 -2.70
N ARG A 158 16.91 8.64 -3.08
CA ARG A 158 17.46 8.67 -4.45
C ARG A 158 18.06 7.34 -4.90
N GLU A 159 18.46 6.47 -3.98
CA GLU A 159 19.01 5.14 -4.30
C GLU A 159 17.91 4.15 -4.75
N GLN A 160 16.64 4.51 -4.53
CA GLN A 160 15.50 3.69 -4.88
C GLN A 160 14.88 4.05 -6.25
N VAL A 161 15.44 5.03 -6.97
CA VAL A 161 14.86 5.51 -8.24
C VAL A 161 14.81 4.42 -9.29
N TYR A 162 15.90 3.64 -9.45
CA TYR A 162 15.92 2.54 -10.41
C TYR A 162 14.82 1.53 -10.15
N ASP A 163 14.69 1.07 -8.92
CA ASP A 163 13.68 0.07 -8.57
C ASP A 163 12.25 0.62 -8.67
N LEU A 164 12.01 1.87 -8.24
CA LEU A 164 10.71 2.51 -8.39
C LEU A 164 10.32 2.66 -9.86
N CYS A 165 11.23 3.13 -10.72
CA CYS A 165 10.96 3.27 -12.15
C CYS A 165 10.71 1.91 -12.81
N ARG A 166 11.52 0.90 -12.51
CA ARG A 166 11.34 -0.46 -13.01
C ARG A 166 9.97 -1.03 -12.63
N GLU A 167 9.59 -0.92 -11.34
CA GLU A 167 8.32 -1.45 -10.85
C GLU A 167 7.11 -0.73 -11.46
N VAL A 168 7.16 0.61 -11.59
CA VAL A 168 6.04 1.34 -12.22
C VAL A 168 5.92 1.00 -13.70
N GLN A 169 7.03 0.82 -14.42
CA GLN A 169 7.01 0.37 -15.82
C GLN A 169 6.42 -1.04 -15.93
N GLN A 170 6.86 -1.97 -15.09
CA GLN A 170 6.32 -3.32 -15.07
C GLN A 170 4.81 -3.35 -14.84
N VAL A 171 4.30 -2.57 -13.88
CA VAL A 171 2.87 -2.51 -13.54
C VAL A 171 2.04 -1.82 -14.63
N THR A 172 2.63 -0.86 -15.35
CA THR A 172 1.93 -0.06 -16.36
C THR A 172 2.15 -0.53 -17.79
N GLY A 173 2.98 -1.58 -18.00
CA GLY A 173 3.34 -2.05 -19.35
C GLY A 173 4.11 -0.98 -20.13
N ASP A 174 5.14 -0.42 -19.50
CA ASP A 174 6.05 0.58 -20.04
C ASP A 174 5.36 1.88 -20.51
N ARG A 175 4.36 2.34 -19.75
CA ARG A 175 3.54 3.52 -20.10
C ARG A 175 3.90 4.78 -19.32
N ILE A 176 4.80 4.71 -18.36
CA ILE A 176 5.23 5.90 -17.60
C ILE A 176 6.30 6.66 -18.39
N ASP A 177 5.98 7.89 -18.78
CA ASP A 177 6.91 8.80 -19.43
C ASP A 177 7.70 9.64 -18.40
N VAL A 178 7.04 10.05 -17.30
CA VAL A 178 7.60 11.00 -16.33
C VAL A 178 7.39 10.52 -14.91
N VAL A 179 8.46 10.61 -14.12
CA VAL A 179 8.42 10.46 -12.64
C VAL A 179 8.74 11.82 -11.99
N ILE A 180 7.83 12.28 -11.15
CA ILE A 180 7.96 13.54 -10.40
C ILE A 180 8.40 13.21 -8.97
N ALA A 181 9.48 13.85 -8.50
CA ALA A 181 10.05 13.61 -7.17
C ALA A 181 10.42 14.93 -6.48
N ASP A 182 10.68 14.87 -5.17
CA ASP A 182 11.18 16.01 -4.41
C ASP A 182 12.71 16.18 -4.47
N GLN A 183 13.24 17.16 -3.77
CA GLN A 183 14.69 17.45 -3.72
C GLN A 183 15.54 16.30 -3.15
N GLY A 184 14.96 15.38 -2.40
CA GLY A 184 15.65 14.19 -1.88
C GLY A 184 16.15 13.25 -2.98
N TYR A 185 15.59 13.38 -4.17
CA TYR A 185 15.92 12.57 -5.36
C TYR A 185 16.90 13.29 -6.33
N THR A 186 17.50 14.41 -5.91
CA THR A 186 18.45 15.14 -6.74
C THR A 186 19.77 14.40 -6.89
N GLY A 187 20.34 14.37 -8.10
CA GLY A 187 21.66 13.81 -8.42
C GLY A 187 21.77 13.36 -9.86
N GLU A 188 22.99 13.10 -10.31
CA GLU A 188 23.26 12.56 -11.65
C GLU A 188 22.82 11.08 -11.71
N GLN A 189 23.16 10.28 -10.71
CA GLN A 189 22.81 8.86 -10.67
C GLN A 189 21.30 8.61 -10.74
N PRO A 190 20.42 9.27 -9.97
CA PRO A 190 18.97 9.14 -10.12
C PRO A 190 18.44 9.45 -11.52
N GLN A 191 19.04 10.40 -12.23
CA GLN A 191 18.67 10.70 -13.63
C GLN A 191 19.04 9.54 -14.55
N ILE A 192 20.23 8.96 -14.38
CA ILE A 192 20.67 7.78 -15.12
C ILE A 192 19.75 6.60 -14.81
N ASP A 193 19.45 6.35 -13.52
CA ASP A 193 18.61 5.25 -13.05
C ASP A 193 17.19 5.31 -13.63
N ALA A 194 16.62 6.50 -13.74
CA ALA A 194 15.33 6.71 -14.39
C ALA A 194 15.41 6.46 -15.90
N SER A 195 16.44 7.00 -16.57
CA SER A 195 16.62 6.85 -18.02
C SER A 195 16.88 5.41 -18.46
N LEU A 196 17.46 4.57 -17.59
CA LEU A 196 17.60 3.13 -17.83
C LEU A 196 16.26 2.39 -17.89
N ASN A 197 15.20 3.01 -17.44
CA ASN A 197 13.82 2.51 -17.48
C ASN A 197 12.94 3.32 -18.46
N ASP A 198 13.54 4.07 -19.37
CA ASP A 198 12.86 4.93 -20.35
C ASP A 198 11.92 5.99 -19.70
N VAL A 199 12.31 6.50 -18.52
CA VAL A 199 11.53 7.47 -17.73
C VAL A 199 12.31 8.77 -17.57
N GLU A 200 11.64 9.91 -17.75
CA GLU A 200 12.16 11.22 -17.37
C GLU A 200 11.94 11.49 -15.86
N LEU A 201 13.02 11.73 -15.11
CA LEU A 201 12.92 12.12 -13.69
C LEU A 201 12.88 13.65 -13.56
N VAL A 202 11.73 14.17 -13.15
CA VAL A 202 11.52 15.61 -12.90
C VAL A 202 11.59 15.90 -11.40
N VAL A 203 12.70 16.50 -10.94
CA VAL A 203 12.87 16.89 -9.53
C VAL A 203 12.30 18.28 -9.29
N VAL A 204 11.22 18.38 -8.52
CA VAL A 204 10.58 19.64 -8.14
C VAL A 204 11.36 20.30 -7.00
N LYS A 205 11.98 21.42 -7.27
CA LYS A 205 12.76 22.19 -6.29
C LYS A 205 11.91 23.27 -5.64
N ARG A 206 12.15 23.53 -4.37
CA ARG A 206 11.57 24.68 -3.68
C ARG A 206 12.10 25.97 -4.31
N PRO A 207 11.24 26.97 -4.59
CA PRO A 207 11.71 28.25 -5.12
C PRO A 207 12.77 28.89 -4.20
N THR A 208 13.83 29.41 -4.80
CA THR A 208 14.93 30.09 -4.07
C THR A 208 14.36 31.30 -3.31
N GLY A 209 14.68 31.40 -2.02
CA GLY A 209 14.21 32.49 -1.15
C GLY A 209 12.80 32.33 -0.57
N ALA A 210 12.11 31.24 -0.87
CA ALA A 210 10.80 30.97 -0.27
C ALA A 210 10.92 30.66 1.24
N THR A 211 10.24 31.41 2.09
CA THR A 211 10.09 31.18 3.52
C THR A 211 8.70 30.62 3.81
N GLY A 212 8.56 29.75 4.83
CA GLY A 212 7.27 29.14 5.18
C GLY A 212 6.88 27.93 4.32
N PHE A 213 5.60 27.53 4.37
CA PHE A 213 5.07 26.42 3.58
C PHE A 213 4.90 26.83 2.11
N VAL A 214 5.45 26.04 1.18
CA VAL A 214 5.26 26.21 -0.26
C VAL A 214 4.63 24.93 -0.79
N LEU A 215 3.45 25.07 -1.39
CA LEU A 215 2.77 23.95 -2.08
C LEU A 215 3.51 23.70 -3.40
N LEU A 216 4.26 22.61 -3.45
CA LEU A 216 4.91 22.15 -4.68
C LEU A 216 3.89 21.42 -5.56
N PRO A 217 3.89 21.68 -6.89
CA PRO A 217 2.96 21.02 -7.80
C PRO A 217 3.01 19.50 -7.65
N LEU A 218 1.84 18.87 -7.56
CA LEU A 218 1.60 17.43 -7.49
C LEU A 218 2.20 16.67 -6.27
N ARG A 219 3.18 17.20 -5.56
CA ARG A 219 3.82 16.51 -4.43
C ARG A 219 2.83 16.20 -3.30
N TRP A 220 1.87 17.10 -3.00
CA TRP A 220 0.86 16.90 -1.99
C TRP A 220 0.00 15.63 -2.22
N VAL A 221 -0.01 15.12 -3.45
CA VAL A 221 -0.81 13.95 -3.85
C VAL A 221 -0.30 12.69 -3.13
N VAL A 222 1.02 12.43 -3.17
CA VAL A 222 1.61 11.27 -2.48
C VAL A 222 1.57 11.44 -0.97
N GLU A 223 1.77 12.67 -0.45
CA GLU A 223 1.63 12.97 0.98
C GLU A 223 0.21 12.65 1.49
N ARG A 224 -0.82 13.01 0.71
CA ARG A 224 -2.22 12.66 0.98
C ARG A 224 -2.43 11.14 1.02
N THR A 225 -1.81 10.41 0.11
CA THR A 225 -1.89 8.94 0.07
C THR A 225 -1.28 8.32 1.33
N PHE A 226 -0.13 8.80 1.78
CA PHE A 226 0.43 8.40 3.07
C PHE A 226 -0.48 8.75 4.25
N ALA A 227 -1.19 9.87 4.21
CA ALA A 227 -2.15 10.23 5.25
C ALA A 227 -3.36 9.27 5.26
N TRP A 228 -3.80 8.77 4.10
CA TRP A 228 -4.88 7.78 4.03
C TRP A 228 -4.45 6.42 4.57
N THR A 229 -3.26 5.93 4.20
CA THR A 229 -2.74 4.66 4.73
C THR A 229 -2.49 4.73 6.24
N ALA A 230 -2.12 5.91 6.79
CA ALA A 230 -1.93 6.12 8.22
C ALA A 230 -3.22 5.99 9.06
N ARG A 231 -4.41 6.00 8.42
CA ARG A 231 -5.69 5.69 9.10
C ARG A 231 -5.80 4.21 9.50
N PHE A 232 -4.98 3.37 8.92
CA PHE A 232 -4.79 2.01 9.40
C PHE A 232 -3.79 2.03 10.54
N ARG A 233 -4.26 1.87 11.78
CA ARG A 233 -3.42 2.01 12.97
C ARG A 233 -2.25 1.02 13.00
N ARG A 234 -2.38 -0.12 12.31
CA ARG A 234 -1.29 -1.06 12.12
C ARG A 234 -0.09 -0.45 11.39
N LEU A 235 -0.32 0.59 10.56
CA LEU A 235 0.69 1.32 9.79
C LEU A 235 1.09 2.66 10.43
N SER A 236 0.75 2.92 11.69
CA SER A 236 1.19 4.12 12.41
C SER A 236 2.66 4.03 12.82
N ARG A 237 3.15 2.82 13.06
CA ARG A 237 4.54 2.46 13.31
C ARG A 237 4.86 1.17 12.57
N ASP A 238 6.15 0.83 12.51
CA ASP A 238 6.59 -0.45 12.00
C ASP A 238 6.47 -1.52 13.09
N LEU A 239 5.35 -2.24 13.09
CA LEU A 239 5.02 -3.31 14.04
C LEU A 239 5.38 -4.69 13.49
N GLU A 240 5.92 -4.77 12.27
CA GLU A 240 6.10 -6.05 11.58
C GLU A 240 7.54 -6.55 11.70
N ARG A 241 7.68 -7.85 11.99
CA ARG A 241 8.99 -8.49 12.05
C ARG A 241 9.62 -8.62 10.66
N LEU A 242 8.81 -8.91 9.63
CA LEU A 242 9.23 -9.11 8.25
C LEU A 242 8.86 -7.89 7.40
N GLN A 243 9.75 -7.56 6.46
CA GLN A 243 9.53 -6.53 5.46
C GLN A 243 8.32 -6.83 4.58
N SER A 244 8.18 -8.09 4.15
CA SER A 244 7.03 -8.57 3.36
C SER A 244 5.70 -8.40 4.08
N SER A 245 5.67 -8.58 5.41
CA SER A 245 4.46 -8.34 6.20
C SER A 245 4.10 -6.85 6.26
N LEU A 246 5.11 -5.98 6.43
CA LEU A 246 4.89 -4.53 6.41
C LEU A 246 4.37 -4.07 5.05
N LEU A 247 4.97 -4.56 3.96
CA LEU A 247 4.52 -4.30 2.59
C LEU A 247 3.09 -4.81 2.37
N GLY A 248 2.81 -6.04 2.78
CA GLY A 248 1.49 -6.66 2.66
C GLY A 248 0.38 -5.86 3.37
N PHE A 249 0.64 -5.33 4.58
CA PHE A 249 -0.32 -4.45 5.27
C PHE A 249 -0.52 -3.11 4.56
N HIS A 250 0.50 -2.58 3.86
CA HIS A 250 0.33 -1.40 3.01
C HIS A 250 -0.58 -1.72 1.82
N TRP A 251 -0.37 -2.85 1.12
CA TRP A 251 -1.22 -3.27 0.03
C TRP A 251 -2.66 -3.55 0.48
N LEU A 252 -2.85 -4.15 1.67
CA LEU A 252 -4.19 -4.28 2.28
C LEU A 252 -4.84 -2.90 2.48
N ALA A 253 -4.11 -1.92 3.00
CA ALA A 253 -4.65 -0.57 3.22
C ALA A 253 -4.96 0.15 1.90
N VAL A 254 -4.12 -0.01 0.88
CA VAL A 254 -4.33 0.51 -0.48
C VAL A 254 -5.58 -0.10 -1.10
N SER A 255 -5.71 -1.43 -1.10
CA SER A 255 -6.88 -2.14 -1.64
C SER A 255 -8.17 -1.64 -1.01
N VAL A 256 -8.23 -1.53 0.32
CA VAL A 256 -9.43 -1.00 1.01
C VAL A 256 -9.70 0.46 0.65
N THR A 257 -8.66 1.26 0.45
CA THR A 257 -8.83 2.66 0.07
C THR A 257 -9.42 2.78 -1.34
N LEU A 258 -8.97 1.96 -2.28
CA LEU A 258 -9.48 1.91 -3.65
C LEU A 258 -10.90 1.34 -3.70
N LEU A 259 -11.19 0.26 -2.96
CA LEU A 259 -12.54 -0.29 -2.82
C LEU A 259 -13.54 0.78 -2.32
N ASN A 260 -13.15 1.59 -1.33
CA ASN A 260 -14.02 2.67 -0.84
C ASN A 260 -14.29 3.76 -1.89
N LYS A 261 -13.39 3.97 -2.86
CA LYS A 261 -13.62 4.87 -4.00
C LYS A 261 -14.64 4.29 -4.98
N LEU A 262 -14.65 2.97 -5.16
CA LEU A 262 -15.54 2.26 -6.08
C LEU A 262 -16.90 1.88 -5.47
N LYS A 263 -17.08 1.95 -4.16
CA LYS A 263 -18.36 1.61 -3.49
C LYS A 263 -19.61 2.28 -4.10
N PRO A 264 -19.59 3.58 -4.49
CA PRO A 264 -20.75 4.20 -5.11
C PRO A 264 -21.19 3.52 -6.42
N ILE A 265 -20.23 2.89 -7.12
CA ILE A 265 -20.45 2.22 -8.40
C ILE A 265 -20.90 0.78 -8.17
N LEU A 266 -20.22 0.05 -7.27
CA LEU A 266 -20.56 -1.34 -6.96
C LEU A 266 -22.01 -1.46 -6.52
N GLY A 267 -22.50 -0.55 -5.64
CA GLY A 267 -23.91 -0.51 -5.21
C GLY A 267 -24.91 -0.08 -6.29
N SER A 268 -24.45 0.34 -7.47
CA SER A 268 -25.33 0.66 -8.63
C SER A 268 -25.41 -0.48 -9.65
N LEU A 269 -24.60 -1.53 -9.49
CA LEU A 269 -24.57 -2.71 -10.38
C LEU A 269 -25.43 -3.87 -9.85
N ALA A 270 -25.97 -3.76 -8.63
CA ALA A 270 -26.90 -4.70 -8.01
C ALA A 270 -28.35 -4.25 -8.19
#